data_3b69560b6fad2de139761c81f94f3a68
#
_entry.id   3b69560b6fad2de139761c81f94f3a68
#
_cell.length_a   1.000
_cell.length_b   1.000
_cell.length_c   1.000
_cell.angle_alpha   90.00
_cell.angle_beta   90.00
_cell.angle_gamma   90.00
#
_symmetry.space_group_name_H-M   'P 1'
#
loop_
_entity.id
_entity.type
_entity.pdbx_description
1 polymer ?
#
loop_
_entity_poly.entity_id
_entity_poly.type
_entity_poly.pdbx_seq_one_letter_code
_entity_poly.pdbx_strand_id
1 'polypeptide(L)'
;MKEKAAQHRLLADENTSHRLVSASRQLVKQFPIVHIASWQDGSWLGLDDAALLMSCGEAGLVLVAFDRATLPWHAGQVVRAGESHGGLVLFRRTVRSTDYGYQSRLLTGFWVDEGHAWDWLNRIVYLPKAP
;
A
#
# COMPACT_ATOMS: atom_id res chain seq x y z
N MET A 1 -3.66 -4.24 26.16
CA MET A 1 -3.59 -4.12 25.59
C MET A 1 -3.80 -4.18 24.37
N LYS A 2 -3.64 -4.49 24.07
CA LYS A 2 -3.72 -4.49 23.18
C LYS A 2 -3.79 -4.29 21.98
N GLU A 3 -4.00 -4.31 21.61
CA GLU A 3 -4.17 -4.23 20.65
C GLU A 3 -4.12 -3.72 19.38
N LYS A 4 -3.81 -3.07 19.24
CA LYS A 4 -3.26 -2.43 18.16
C LYS A 4 -2.70 -3.34 17.13
N ALA A 5 -2.34 -4.46 17.50
CA ALA A 5 -1.82 -5.46 16.60
C ALA A 5 -2.76 -5.80 15.48
N ALA A 6 -4.04 -5.53 15.67
CA ALA A 6 -5.03 -5.84 14.64
C ALA A 6 -5.14 -4.78 13.55
N GLN A 7 -4.49 -3.64 13.75
CA GLN A 7 -4.61 -2.58 12.75
C GLN A 7 -3.75 -2.86 11.54
N HIS A 8 -4.31 -2.59 10.36
CA HIS A 8 -3.56 -2.64 9.13
C HIS A 8 -2.61 -1.46 9.04
N ARG A 9 -1.48 -1.68 8.41
CA ARG A 9 -0.54 -0.63 8.06
C ARG A 9 -0.41 -0.58 6.55
N LEU A 10 -0.05 0.59 6.07
CA LEU A 10 0.22 0.82 4.66
C LEU A 10 1.72 0.85 4.46
N LEU A 11 2.20 0.12 3.45
CA LEU A 11 3.61 0.11 3.08
C LEU A 11 3.75 0.75 1.70
N ALA A 12 4.43 1.90 1.62
CA ALA A 12 4.71 2.55 0.35
C ALA A 12 5.90 1.86 -0.30
N ASP A 13 5.78 1.46 -1.57
CA ASP A 13 6.85 0.74 -2.25
C ASP A 13 8.01 1.67 -2.64
N GLU A 14 9.08 1.09 -3.19
CA GLU A 14 10.28 1.87 -3.46
C GLU A 14 10.11 2.86 -4.61
N ASN A 15 9.07 2.72 -5.42
CA ASN A 15 8.77 3.66 -6.50
C ASN A 15 7.85 4.80 -6.07
N THR A 16 7.35 4.78 -4.84
CA THR A 16 6.61 5.91 -4.28
C THR A 16 7.57 6.80 -3.52
N SER A 17 7.24 8.08 -3.43
CA SER A 17 8.10 9.04 -2.77
C SER A 17 7.92 9.03 -1.25
N HIS A 18 9.01 9.27 -0.53
CA HIS A 18 8.93 9.56 0.90
C HIS A 18 8.02 10.75 1.19
N ARG A 19 7.84 11.65 0.21
CA ARG A 19 6.98 12.83 0.36
C ARG A 19 5.51 12.44 0.45
N LEU A 20 5.12 11.30 -0.13
CA LEU A 20 3.77 10.78 0.08
C LEU A 20 3.54 10.47 1.56
N VAL A 21 4.51 9.84 2.19
CA VAL A 21 4.41 9.50 3.62
C VAL A 21 4.30 10.78 4.46
N SER A 22 5.18 11.74 4.21
CA SER A 22 5.17 13.01 4.95
C SER A 22 3.85 13.76 4.75
N ALA A 23 3.40 13.88 3.51
CA ALA A 23 2.17 14.60 3.20
C ALA A 23 0.95 13.93 3.84
N SER A 24 0.92 12.60 3.82
CA SER A 24 -0.19 11.86 4.44
C SER A 24 -0.24 12.08 5.94
N ARG A 25 0.91 12.09 6.59
CA ARG A 25 0.98 12.33 8.04
C ARG A 25 0.66 13.77 8.42
N GLN A 26 0.85 14.71 7.50
CA GLN A 26 0.42 16.07 7.72
C GLN A 26 -1.10 16.21 7.67
N LEU A 27 -1.75 15.44 6.80
CA LEU A 27 -3.22 15.48 6.68
C LEU A 27 -3.90 14.72 7.81
N VAL A 28 -3.36 13.58 8.20
CA VAL A 28 -3.93 12.74 9.24
C VAL A 28 -2.80 12.36 10.20
N LYS A 29 -2.86 12.91 11.40
CA LYS A 29 -1.84 12.67 12.40
C LYS A 29 -1.73 11.17 12.70
N GLN A 30 -0.50 10.67 12.73
CA GLN A 30 -0.22 9.26 12.99
C GLN A 30 -0.81 8.32 11.93
N PHE A 31 -0.99 8.82 10.71
CA PHE A 31 -1.47 7.99 9.61
C PHE A 31 -0.57 6.76 9.47
N PRO A 32 -1.14 5.54 9.39
CA PRO A 32 -0.37 4.30 9.54
C PRO A 32 0.34 3.89 8.24
N ILE A 33 1.19 4.75 7.73
CA ILE A 33 1.97 4.49 6.52
C ILE A 33 3.46 4.53 6.84
N VAL A 34 4.21 3.63 6.23
CA VAL A 34 5.65 3.58 6.33
C VAL A 34 6.21 3.34 4.93
N HIS A 35 7.36 3.94 4.62
CA HIS A 35 8.04 3.67 3.35
C HIS A 35 8.88 2.40 3.48
N ILE A 36 8.95 1.62 2.40
CA ILE A 36 9.69 0.36 2.39
C ILE A 36 11.16 0.54 2.78
N ALA A 37 11.73 1.70 2.46
CA ALA A 37 13.13 2.00 2.82
C ALA A 37 13.33 2.09 4.34
N SER A 38 12.27 2.34 5.08
CA SER A 38 12.31 2.43 6.55
C SER A 38 11.77 1.19 7.23
N TRP A 39 11.16 0.27 6.48
CA TRP A 39 10.59 -0.94 7.05
C TRP A 39 11.69 -1.94 7.34
N GLN A 40 11.80 -2.36 8.61
CA GLN A 40 12.81 -3.33 9.04
C GLN A 40 14.21 -2.97 8.50
N ASP A 41 14.58 -1.70 8.66
CA ASP A 41 15.88 -1.17 8.26
C ASP A 41 16.17 -1.34 6.77
N GLY A 42 15.12 -1.32 5.95
CA GLY A 42 15.27 -1.41 4.50
C GLY A 42 15.55 -2.80 3.97
N SER A 43 15.33 -3.82 4.80
CA SER A 43 15.67 -5.20 4.42
C SER A 43 14.82 -5.73 3.25
N TRP A 44 13.68 -5.09 2.97
CA TRP A 44 12.82 -5.51 1.87
C TRP A 44 13.08 -4.80 0.55
N LEU A 45 14.02 -3.86 0.54
CA LEU A 45 14.42 -3.21 -0.72
C LEU A 45 14.98 -4.26 -1.67
N GLY A 46 14.55 -4.20 -2.93
CA GLY A 46 15.04 -5.12 -3.95
C GLY A 46 14.35 -6.46 -4.01
N LEU A 47 13.38 -6.73 -3.14
CA LEU A 47 12.58 -7.95 -3.30
C LEU A 47 11.83 -7.89 -4.63
N ASP A 48 11.71 -9.02 -5.30
CA ASP A 48 10.87 -9.07 -6.50
C ASP A 48 9.39 -8.94 -6.09
N ASP A 49 8.54 -8.66 -7.07
CA ASP A 49 7.14 -8.32 -6.79
C ASP A 49 6.41 -9.47 -6.08
N ALA A 50 6.62 -10.70 -6.48
CA ALA A 50 5.94 -11.83 -5.85
C ALA A 50 6.37 -12.00 -4.39
N ALA A 51 7.67 -11.91 -4.13
CA ALA A 51 8.19 -12.01 -2.76
C ALA A 51 7.70 -10.87 -1.89
N LEU A 52 7.66 -9.65 -2.45
CA LEU A 52 7.17 -8.48 -1.72
C LEU A 52 5.69 -8.65 -1.34
N LEU A 53 4.87 -9.09 -2.30
CA LEU A 53 3.44 -9.29 -2.07
C LEU A 53 3.19 -10.32 -0.97
N MET A 54 3.90 -11.44 -1.01
CA MET A 54 3.74 -12.48 0.01
C MET A 54 4.23 -12.01 1.36
N SER A 55 5.35 -11.29 1.40
CA SER A 55 5.86 -10.74 2.66
C SER A 55 4.89 -9.75 3.28
N CYS A 56 4.26 -8.91 2.47
CA CYS A 56 3.22 -8.00 2.95
C CYS A 56 2.05 -8.79 3.53
N GLY A 57 1.64 -9.87 2.86
CA GLY A 57 0.56 -10.72 3.36
C GLY A 57 0.85 -11.28 4.73
N GLU A 58 2.07 -11.78 4.93
CA GLU A 58 2.48 -12.34 6.22
C GLU A 58 2.57 -11.30 7.32
N ALA A 59 2.99 -10.09 6.96
CA ALA A 59 3.18 -9.02 7.93
C ALA A 59 1.93 -8.19 8.19
N GLY A 60 0.84 -8.47 7.48
CA GLY A 60 -0.39 -7.69 7.63
C GLY A 60 -0.29 -6.29 7.07
N LEU A 61 0.43 -6.13 5.95
CA LEU A 61 0.66 -4.84 5.32
C LEU A 61 -0.10 -4.75 4.00
N VAL A 62 -0.69 -3.57 3.76
CA VAL A 62 -1.30 -3.21 2.49
C VAL A 62 -0.27 -2.43 1.69
N LEU A 63 0.08 -2.90 0.50
CA LEU A 63 1.09 -2.27 -0.32
C LEU A 63 0.49 -1.11 -1.11
N VAL A 64 1.14 0.05 -1.05
CA VAL A 64 0.73 1.25 -1.79
C VAL A 64 1.74 1.48 -2.91
N ALA A 65 1.25 1.58 -4.14
CA ALA A 65 2.13 1.70 -5.30
C ALA A 65 1.39 2.42 -6.43
N PHE A 66 2.12 2.72 -7.49
CA PHE A 66 1.52 3.21 -8.73
C PHE A 66 1.11 2.02 -9.60
N ASP A 67 0.05 2.22 -10.39
CA ASP A 67 -0.44 1.20 -11.31
C ASP A 67 0.62 0.92 -12.37
N ARG A 68 1.22 -0.25 -12.27
CA ARG A 68 2.16 -0.77 -13.26
C ARG A 68 1.60 -2.09 -13.76
N ALA A 69 1.75 -2.34 -15.04
CA ALA A 69 1.15 -3.51 -15.68
C ALA A 69 1.51 -4.81 -14.98
N THR A 70 2.72 -4.91 -14.43
CA THR A 70 3.22 -6.17 -13.87
C THR A 70 2.75 -6.44 -12.45
N LEU A 71 2.49 -5.42 -11.65
CA LEU A 71 2.19 -5.62 -10.23
C LEU A 71 0.85 -6.33 -10.00
N PRO A 72 -0.26 -5.91 -10.63
CA PRO A 72 -1.50 -6.68 -10.50
C PRO A 72 -1.39 -8.09 -11.06
N TRP A 73 -0.59 -8.27 -12.12
CA TRP A 73 -0.35 -9.59 -12.70
C TRP A 73 0.31 -10.50 -11.67
N HIS A 74 1.36 -10.02 -10.99
CA HIS A 74 2.03 -10.79 -9.95
C HIS A 74 1.09 -11.11 -8.78
N ALA A 75 0.22 -10.18 -8.42
CA ALA A 75 -0.77 -10.43 -7.38
C ALA A 75 -1.69 -11.59 -7.76
N GLY A 76 -2.12 -11.63 -9.03
CA GLY A 76 -2.93 -12.73 -9.54
C GLY A 76 -2.19 -14.05 -9.51
N GLN A 77 -0.89 -14.05 -9.87
CA GLN A 77 -0.08 -15.26 -9.86
C GLN A 77 0.12 -15.80 -8.43
N VAL A 78 0.32 -14.91 -7.46
CA VAL A 78 0.43 -15.30 -6.05
C VAL A 78 -0.84 -16.06 -5.61
N VAL A 79 -2.01 -15.52 -5.94
CA VAL A 79 -3.28 -16.15 -5.57
C VAL A 79 -3.46 -17.49 -6.29
N ARG A 80 -3.13 -17.57 -7.57
CA ARG A 80 -3.23 -18.82 -8.34
C ARG A 80 -2.33 -19.90 -7.78
N ALA A 81 -1.20 -19.52 -7.19
CA ALA A 81 -0.27 -20.47 -6.59
C ALA A 81 -0.72 -20.92 -5.20
N GLY A 82 -1.88 -20.49 -4.74
CA GLY A 82 -2.37 -20.85 -3.41
C GLY A 82 -1.80 -20.01 -2.30
N GLU A 83 -1.09 -18.93 -2.65
CA GLU A 83 -0.51 -17.99 -1.69
C GLU A 83 -1.42 -16.78 -1.53
N SER A 84 -1.02 -15.85 -0.68
CA SER A 84 -1.83 -14.67 -0.41
C SER A 84 -0.98 -13.42 -0.36
N HIS A 85 -1.60 -12.29 -0.64
CA HIS A 85 -1.01 -10.98 -0.38
C HIS A 85 -1.93 -10.19 0.56
N GLY A 86 -1.39 -9.11 1.11
CA GLY A 86 -2.08 -8.34 2.14
C GLY A 86 -2.93 -7.20 1.61
N GLY A 87 -3.11 -7.11 0.30
CA GLY A 87 -3.86 -6.05 -0.34
C GLY A 87 -2.97 -5.06 -1.06
N LEU A 88 -3.55 -4.42 -2.07
CA LEU A 88 -2.87 -3.41 -2.89
C LEU A 88 -3.74 -2.17 -3.00
N VAL A 89 -3.14 -1.01 -2.82
CA VAL A 89 -3.71 0.29 -3.19
C VAL A 89 -2.85 0.82 -4.32
N LEU A 90 -3.45 1.00 -5.48
CA LEU A 90 -2.71 1.43 -6.68
C LEU A 90 -3.21 2.79 -7.14
N PHE A 91 -2.30 3.75 -7.26
CA PHE A 91 -2.62 5.03 -7.89
C PHE A 91 -2.73 4.81 -9.40
N ARG A 92 -3.85 5.27 -9.97
CA ARG A 92 -4.05 5.17 -11.41
C ARG A 92 -3.01 6.00 -12.15
N ARG A 93 -2.78 5.67 -13.40
CA ARG A 93 -1.77 6.34 -14.24
C ARG A 93 -2.07 7.82 -14.44
N THR A 94 -3.31 8.25 -14.22
CA THR A 94 -3.69 9.66 -14.29
C THR A 94 -3.18 10.46 -13.10
N VAL A 95 -2.76 9.80 -12.03
CA VAL A 95 -2.18 10.46 -10.86
C VAL A 95 -0.70 10.69 -11.12
N ARG A 96 -0.27 11.93 -11.09
CA ARG A 96 1.14 12.27 -11.35
C ARG A 96 2.02 11.80 -10.21
N SER A 97 3.17 11.26 -10.57
CA SER A 97 4.13 10.73 -9.59
C SER A 97 4.73 11.82 -8.69
N THR A 98 4.63 13.07 -9.11
CA THR A 98 5.16 14.21 -8.33
C THR A 98 4.06 14.99 -7.61
N ASP A 99 2.80 14.60 -7.75
CA ASP A 99 1.70 15.32 -7.10
C ASP A 99 1.39 14.68 -5.74
N TYR A 100 2.29 14.91 -4.80
CA TYR A 100 2.20 14.30 -3.46
C TYR A 100 0.97 14.76 -2.69
N GLY A 101 0.56 16.01 -2.90
CA GLY A 101 -0.64 16.55 -2.27
C GLY A 101 -1.89 15.79 -2.69
N TYR A 102 -2.04 15.58 -3.99
CA TYR A 102 -3.19 14.85 -4.51
C TYR A 102 -3.16 13.37 -4.06
N GLN A 103 -1.99 12.74 -4.18
CA GLN A 103 -1.81 11.36 -3.74
C GLN A 103 -2.21 11.18 -2.28
N SER A 104 -1.74 12.08 -1.42
CA SER A 104 -2.01 11.98 0.01
C SER A 104 -3.49 12.21 0.33
N ARG A 105 -4.15 13.13 -0.40
CA ARG A 105 -5.59 13.35 -0.19
C ARG A 105 -6.40 12.12 -0.61
N LEU A 106 -6.05 11.52 -1.75
CA LEU A 106 -6.73 10.29 -2.20
C LEU A 106 -6.56 9.17 -1.19
N LEU A 107 -5.32 8.96 -0.75
CA LEU A 107 -5.00 7.83 0.11
C LEU A 107 -5.60 8.00 1.50
N THR A 108 -5.41 9.16 2.13
CA THR A 108 -5.91 9.39 3.47
C THR A 108 -7.43 9.41 3.49
N GLY A 109 -8.06 10.05 2.50
CA GLY A 109 -9.51 10.06 2.40
C GLY A 109 -10.10 8.67 2.27
N PHE A 110 -9.56 7.89 1.35
CA PHE A 110 -10.01 6.51 1.17
C PHE A 110 -9.84 5.69 2.45
N TRP A 111 -8.67 5.79 3.07
CA TRP A 111 -8.35 4.97 4.24
C TRP A 111 -9.24 5.33 5.44
N VAL A 112 -9.39 6.61 5.70
CA VAL A 112 -10.22 7.08 6.84
C VAL A 112 -11.68 6.75 6.60
N ASP A 113 -12.17 6.93 5.36
CA ASP A 113 -13.58 6.71 5.05
C ASP A 113 -13.96 5.23 5.03
N GLU A 114 -13.09 4.37 4.51
CA GLU A 114 -13.49 2.97 4.34
C GLU A 114 -12.35 1.98 4.44
N GLY A 115 -11.19 2.27 3.90
CA GLY A 115 -10.13 1.28 3.74
C GLY A 115 -9.64 0.66 5.04
N HIS A 116 -9.61 1.43 6.11
CA HIS A 116 -9.15 0.96 7.41
C HIS A 116 -9.99 -0.22 7.95
N ALA A 117 -11.22 -0.33 7.51
CA ALA A 117 -12.13 -1.37 7.97
C ALA A 117 -12.29 -2.55 7.03
N TRP A 118 -11.58 -2.53 5.89
CA TRP A 118 -11.71 -3.58 4.89
C TRP A 118 -10.97 -4.85 5.29
N ASP A 119 -11.47 -5.97 4.81
CA ASP A 119 -10.70 -7.21 4.76
C ASP A 119 -9.81 -7.12 3.53
N TRP A 120 -8.51 -7.00 3.76
CA TRP A 120 -7.55 -6.74 2.69
C TRP A 120 -6.95 -7.97 2.04
N LEU A 121 -7.30 -9.15 2.52
CA LEU A 121 -6.72 -10.38 1.97
C LEU A 121 -7.02 -10.47 0.47
N ASN A 122 -5.98 -10.48 -0.34
CA ASN A 122 -6.04 -10.63 -1.79
C ASN A 122 -6.88 -9.57 -2.50
N ARG A 123 -6.97 -8.38 -1.93
CA ARG A 123 -7.83 -7.30 -2.44
C ARG A 123 -7.00 -6.22 -3.11
N ILE A 124 -7.54 -5.65 -4.18
CA ILE A 124 -6.88 -4.57 -4.93
C ILE A 124 -7.87 -3.43 -5.09
N VAL A 125 -7.42 -2.21 -4.84
CA VAL A 125 -8.21 -1.01 -5.13
C VAL A 125 -7.35 -0.04 -5.93
N TYR A 126 -8.01 0.67 -6.84
CA TYR A 126 -7.37 1.72 -7.64
C TYR A 126 -7.87 3.07 -7.17
N LEU A 127 -6.96 4.04 -7.02
CA LEU A 127 -7.32 5.39 -6.65
C LEU A 127 -6.92 6.38 -7.75
N PRO A 128 -7.76 7.36 -8.08
CA PRO A 128 -9.12 7.53 -7.55
C PRO A 128 -10.01 6.37 -7.97
N LYS A 129 -11.03 6.11 -7.17
CA LYS A 129 -11.96 5.02 -7.49
C LYS A 129 -12.72 5.38 -8.76
N ALA A 130 -13.12 4.36 -9.51
CA ALA A 130 -13.93 4.59 -10.70
C ALA A 130 -15.27 5.23 -10.31
N PRO A 131 -15.80 6.14 -11.16
CA PRO A 131 -17.08 6.78 -10.87
C PRO A 131 -18.24 5.79 -10.86
#